data_1f806bf20bd212188ce54fa1bf9cf924
#
_entry.id   1f806bf20bd212188ce54fa1bf9cf924
#
_cell.length_a   1.000
_cell.length_b   1.000
_cell.length_c   1.000
_cell.angle_alpha   90.00
_cell.angle_beta   90.00
_cell.angle_gamma   90.00
#
_symmetry.space_group_name_H-M   'P 1'
#
loop_
_entity.id
_entity.type
_entity.pdbx_description
1 polymer ?
#
loop_
_entity_poly.entity_id
_entity_poly.type
_entity_poly.pdbx_seq_one_letter_code
_entity_poly.pdbx_strand_id
1 'polypeptide(L)'
;MKYAVWFVRFLFAAWMIPAGLNHFVPIFPQPMGSQPLSQELIVALLDSHIFDLVKAVELIAGVGVLFGLYTPLMLLICLPVSFCVFYWDAPLEGWGSRAALFGYSTLLSNVLLCLAYNKSYRATFTLRAAVDANRKQLVLGARIVFGAWMVLNSANYL
;
A
#
# COMPACT_ATOMS: atom_id res chain seq x y z
N MET A 1 -11.72 21.62 -10.01
CA MET A 1 -11.53 20.35 -9.25
C MET A 1 -10.88 19.22 -10.06
N LYS A 2 -11.26 18.95 -11.31
CA LYS A 2 -10.68 17.83 -12.10
C LYS A 2 -9.15 17.93 -12.23
N TYR A 3 -8.61 19.10 -12.55
CA TYR A 3 -7.15 19.31 -12.71
C TYR A 3 -6.37 19.13 -11.40
N ALA A 4 -6.92 19.56 -10.27
CA ALA A 4 -6.28 19.37 -8.97
C ALA A 4 -6.17 17.88 -8.61
N VAL A 5 -7.24 17.10 -8.82
CA VAL A 5 -7.22 15.65 -8.60
C VAL A 5 -6.21 14.97 -9.52
N TRP A 6 -6.14 15.39 -10.79
CA TRP A 6 -5.17 14.87 -11.74
C TRP A 6 -3.73 15.16 -11.33
N PHE A 7 -3.46 16.37 -10.85
CA PHE A 7 -2.15 16.76 -10.34
C PHE A 7 -1.74 15.91 -9.12
N VAL A 8 -2.65 15.73 -8.15
CA VAL A 8 -2.36 14.90 -6.97
C VAL A 8 -2.17 13.43 -7.34
N ARG A 9 -2.92 12.90 -8.31
CA ARG A 9 -2.70 11.55 -8.85
C ARG A 9 -1.31 11.40 -9.48
N PHE A 10 -0.90 12.38 -10.28
CA PHE A 10 0.43 12.38 -10.87
C PHE A 10 1.51 12.46 -9.80
N LEU A 11 1.36 13.32 -8.80
CA LEU A 11 2.30 13.46 -7.69
C LEU A 11 2.43 12.16 -6.89
N PHE A 12 1.30 11.52 -6.55
CA PHE A 12 1.29 10.22 -5.88
C PHE A 12 2.02 9.15 -6.70
N ALA A 13 1.70 9.05 -7.98
CA ALA A 13 2.31 8.07 -8.88
C ALA A 13 3.81 8.33 -9.09
N ALA A 14 4.23 9.59 -9.14
CA ALA A 14 5.64 9.99 -9.28
C ALA A 14 6.51 9.56 -8.08
N TRP A 15 5.90 9.33 -6.92
CA TRP A 15 6.58 8.74 -5.76
C TRP A 15 6.50 7.22 -5.74
N MET A 16 5.31 6.67 -5.92
CA MET A 16 5.07 5.24 -5.78
C MET A 16 5.72 4.39 -6.87
N ILE A 17 5.65 4.83 -8.13
CA ILE A 17 6.17 4.04 -9.25
C ILE A 17 7.70 3.90 -9.18
N PRO A 18 8.50 4.97 -9.06
CA PRO A 18 9.95 4.83 -8.95
C PRO A 18 10.39 4.07 -7.71
N ALA A 19 9.75 4.29 -6.56
CA ALA A 19 10.09 3.61 -5.32
C ALA A 19 9.80 2.11 -5.39
N GLY A 20 8.65 1.71 -5.94
CA GLY A 20 8.31 0.31 -6.16
C GLY A 20 9.18 -0.34 -7.23
N LEU A 21 9.40 0.33 -8.37
CA LEU A 21 10.20 -0.19 -9.48
C LEU A 21 11.65 -0.39 -9.10
N ASN A 22 12.25 0.55 -8.36
CA ASN A 22 13.66 0.50 -7.96
C ASN A 22 14.04 -0.76 -7.18
N HIS A 23 13.10 -1.35 -6.47
CA HIS A 23 13.34 -2.59 -5.73
C HIS A 23 13.56 -3.79 -6.66
N PHE A 24 12.78 -3.87 -7.75
CA PHE A 24 12.86 -4.98 -8.71
C PHE A 24 13.90 -4.73 -9.81
N VAL A 25 14.07 -3.47 -10.19
CA VAL A 25 15.04 -3.02 -11.20
C VAL A 25 15.86 -1.89 -10.57
N PRO A 26 17.05 -2.18 -10.02
CA PRO A 26 17.86 -1.18 -9.33
C PRO A 26 18.26 -0.02 -10.26
N ILE A 27 17.62 1.13 -10.07
CA ILE A 27 17.86 2.37 -10.84
C ILE A 27 18.74 3.33 -10.03
N PHE A 28 18.52 3.35 -8.71
CA PHE A 28 19.27 4.14 -7.75
C PHE A 28 19.53 3.35 -6.46
N PRO A 29 20.50 3.75 -5.63
CA PRO A 29 20.76 3.06 -4.36
C PRO A 29 19.51 3.00 -3.49
N GLN A 30 19.24 1.82 -2.91
CA GLN A 30 18.13 1.64 -1.96
C GLN A 30 18.33 2.57 -0.76
N PRO A 31 17.39 3.44 -0.42
CA PRO A 31 17.46 4.23 0.79
C PRO A 31 17.42 3.35 2.04
N MET A 32 18.47 3.42 2.85
CA MET A 32 18.58 2.62 4.10
C MET A 32 18.25 3.43 5.34
N GLY A 33 18.04 4.73 5.19
CA GLY A 33 17.86 5.63 6.32
C GLY A 33 19.18 6.13 6.93
N SER A 34 19.10 7.15 7.76
CA SER A 34 20.25 7.76 8.44
C SER A 34 20.29 7.45 9.95
N GLN A 35 19.15 7.08 10.52
CA GLN A 35 19.01 6.78 11.94
C GLN A 35 19.07 5.28 12.21
N PRO A 36 19.65 4.84 13.34
CA PRO A 36 19.80 3.41 13.63
C PRO A 36 18.48 2.64 13.56
N LEU A 37 17.40 3.17 14.15
CA LEU A 37 16.10 2.50 14.18
C LEU A 37 15.45 2.38 12.80
N SER A 38 15.65 3.38 11.93
CA SER A 38 15.16 3.32 10.54
C SER A 38 15.92 2.29 9.71
N GLN A 39 17.22 2.14 9.94
CA GLN A 39 18.07 1.12 9.32
C GLN A 39 17.67 -0.29 9.76
N GLU A 40 17.49 -0.51 11.06
CA GLU A 40 17.03 -1.79 11.59
C GLU A 40 15.68 -2.21 11.01
N LEU A 41 14.73 -1.27 10.90
CA LEU A 41 13.43 -1.55 10.32
C LEU A 41 13.54 -1.98 8.84
N ILE A 42 14.33 -1.27 8.04
CA ILE A 42 14.52 -1.63 6.62
C ILE A 42 15.20 -2.98 6.47
N VAL A 43 16.23 -3.26 7.26
CA VAL A 43 16.91 -4.57 7.26
C VAL A 43 15.92 -5.68 7.60
N ALA A 44 15.13 -5.52 8.66
CA ALA A 44 14.12 -6.51 9.06
C ALA A 44 13.06 -6.74 7.97
N LEU A 45 12.63 -5.68 7.27
CA LEU A 45 11.68 -5.79 6.15
C LEU A 45 12.30 -6.51 4.95
N LEU A 46 13.57 -6.27 4.66
CA LEU A 46 14.31 -6.95 3.57
C LEU A 46 14.50 -8.44 3.90
N ASP A 47 14.99 -8.75 5.11
CA ASP A 47 15.26 -10.13 5.54
C ASP A 47 13.98 -10.98 5.62
N SER A 48 12.86 -10.37 5.95
CA SER A 48 11.56 -11.06 6.00
C SER A 48 10.83 -11.18 4.66
N HIS A 49 11.36 -10.63 3.58
CA HIS A 49 10.71 -10.52 2.26
C HIS A 49 9.37 -9.75 2.27
N ILE A 50 8.98 -9.14 3.37
CA ILE A 50 7.80 -8.27 3.43
C ILE A 50 8.00 -7.04 2.55
N PHE A 51 9.25 -6.60 2.42
CA PHE A 51 9.58 -5.45 1.58
C PHE A 51 9.23 -5.68 0.11
N ASP A 52 9.39 -6.90 -0.42
CA ASP A 52 9.02 -7.27 -1.80
C ASP A 52 7.51 -7.03 -2.03
N LEU A 53 6.69 -7.44 -1.06
CA LEU A 53 5.23 -7.23 -1.12
C LEU A 53 4.89 -5.73 -1.06
N VAL A 54 5.52 -4.99 -0.16
CA VAL A 54 5.31 -3.53 -0.02
C VAL A 54 5.64 -2.83 -1.33
N LYS A 55 6.78 -3.17 -1.96
CA LYS A 55 7.23 -2.57 -3.21
C LYS A 55 6.38 -2.97 -4.41
N ALA A 56 5.86 -4.18 -4.43
CA ALA A 56 4.88 -4.60 -5.44
C ALA A 56 3.57 -3.79 -5.30
N VAL A 57 3.09 -3.57 -4.08
CA VAL A 57 1.90 -2.74 -3.81
C VAL A 57 2.13 -1.30 -4.24
N GLU A 58 3.27 -0.70 -3.93
CA GLU A 58 3.63 0.66 -4.36
C GLU A 58 3.57 0.79 -5.90
N LEU A 59 4.20 -0.15 -6.59
CA LEU A 59 4.26 -0.14 -8.06
C LEU A 59 2.86 -0.30 -8.68
N ILE A 60 2.13 -1.33 -8.27
CA ILE A 60 0.80 -1.63 -8.81
C ILE A 60 -0.18 -0.50 -8.50
N ALA A 61 -0.19 -0.01 -7.26
CA ALA A 61 -1.07 1.09 -6.87
C ALA A 61 -0.70 2.40 -7.56
N GLY A 62 0.59 2.71 -7.68
CA GLY A 62 1.06 3.88 -8.40
C GLY A 62 0.62 3.89 -9.87
N VAL A 63 0.79 2.78 -10.58
CA VAL A 63 0.34 2.61 -11.97
C VAL A 63 -1.19 2.66 -12.05
N GLY A 64 -1.90 1.95 -11.19
CA GLY A 64 -3.36 1.94 -11.16
C GLY A 64 -3.95 3.33 -10.93
N VAL A 65 -3.39 4.09 -9.97
CA VAL A 65 -3.82 5.47 -9.70
C VAL A 65 -3.49 6.39 -10.87
N LEU A 66 -2.31 6.28 -11.49
CA LEU A 66 -1.91 7.11 -12.62
C LEU A 66 -2.89 6.97 -13.80
N PHE A 67 -3.18 5.74 -14.19
CA PHE A 67 -4.06 5.46 -15.33
C PHE A 67 -5.56 5.46 -15.00
N GLY A 68 -5.92 5.62 -13.70
CA GLY A 68 -7.33 5.64 -13.27
C GLY A 68 -7.96 4.26 -13.17
N LEU A 69 -7.15 3.21 -13.14
CA LEU A 69 -7.59 1.82 -13.03
C LEU A 69 -7.87 1.48 -11.57
N TYR A 70 -9.11 1.14 -11.25
CA TYR A 70 -9.51 0.78 -9.88
C TYR A 70 -9.02 1.75 -8.79
N THR A 71 -8.92 3.05 -9.13
CA THR A 71 -8.28 4.07 -8.27
C THR A 71 -8.72 4.01 -6.80
N PRO A 72 -10.03 3.93 -6.46
CA PRO A 72 -10.44 3.85 -5.06
C PRO A 72 -9.87 2.64 -4.33
N LEU A 73 -9.84 1.47 -4.99
CA LEU A 73 -9.28 0.25 -4.42
C LEU A 73 -7.77 0.36 -4.22
N MET A 74 -7.06 0.86 -5.24
CA MET A 74 -5.61 1.05 -5.18
C MET A 74 -5.20 1.99 -4.03
N LEU A 75 -5.94 3.08 -3.84
CA LEU A 75 -5.70 4.01 -2.74
C LEU A 75 -5.90 3.37 -1.37
N LEU A 76 -6.95 2.54 -1.19
CA LEU A 76 -7.19 1.84 0.08
C LEU A 76 -6.10 0.81 0.38
N ILE A 77 -5.69 0.03 -0.63
CA ILE A 77 -4.62 -0.97 -0.47
C ILE A 77 -3.29 -0.28 -0.15
N CYS A 78 -3.01 0.86 -0.77
CA CYS A 78 -1.77 1.60 -0.57
C CYS A 78 -1.77 2.49 0.68
N LEU A 79 -2.92 2.70 1.33
CA LEU A 79 -3.00 3.58 2.51
C LEU A 79 -2.11 3.12 3.67
N PRO A 80 -2.11 1.83 4.09
CA PRO A 80 -1.18 1.36 5.12
C PRO A 80 0.28 1.50 4.69
N VAL A 81 0.60 1.27 3.41
CA VAL A 81 1.95 1.47 2.88
C VAL A 81 2.37 2.93 2.96
N SER A 82 1.49 3.86 2.52
CA SER A 82 1.73 5.31 2.61
C SER A 82 1.93 5.78 4.06
N PHE A 83 1.22 5.16 5.02
CA PHE A 83 1.42 5.43 6.43
C PHE A 83 2.77 4.90 6.94
N CYS A 84 3.19 3.70 6.53
CA CYS A 84 4.50 3.15 6.87
C CYS A 84 5.64 4.01 6.31
N VAL A 85 5.53 4.44 5.04
CA VAL A 85 6.50 5.37 4.40
C VAL A 85 6.57 6.69 5.19
N PHE A 86 5.43 7.29 5.52
CA PHE A 86 5.39 8.48 6.36
C PHE A 86 6.06 8.25 7.72
N TYR A 87 5.76 7.13 8.38
CA TYR A 87 6.30 6.83 9.70
C TYR A 87 7.82 6.64 9.67
N TRP A 88 8.33 6.00 8.63
CA TRP A 88 9.76 5.82 8.43
C TRP A 88 10.45 7.17 8.11
N ASP A 89 9.91 7.94 7.18
CA ASP A 89 10.52 9.18 6.69
C ASP A 89 10.46 10.34 7.68
N ALA A 90 9.43 10.45 8.52
CA ALA A 90 9.24 11.59 9.41
C ALA A 90 9.55 11.24 10.88
N PRO A 91 8.83 10.36 11.59
CA PRO A 91 9.17 10.02 12.97
C PRO A 91 10.56 9.41 13.15
N LEU A 92 10.96 8.46 12.28
CA LEU A 92 12.22 7.74 12.44
C LEU A 92 13.43 8.52 11.90
N GLU A 93 13.30 9.20 10.76
CA GLU A 93 14.38 10.00 10.16
C GLU A 93 14.46 11.44 10.70
N GLY A 94 13.43 11.88 11.43
CA GLY A 94 13.32 13.22 11.99
C GLY A 94 12.35 14.12 11.23
N TRP A 95 11.45 14.75 11.98
CA TRP A 95 10.32 15.55 11.47
C TRP A 95 10.71 16.69 10.50
N GLY A 96 11.92 17.23 10.60
CA GLY A 96 12.45 18.28 9.74
C GLY A 96 13.42 17.79 8.66
N SER A 97 13.57 16.49 8.49
CA SER A 97 14.47 15.91 7.51
C SER A 97 13.94 16.08 6.08
N ARG A 98 14.84 15.95 5.09
CA ARG A 98 14.41 15.91 3.68
C ARG A 98 13.54 14.68 3.39
N ALA A 99 13.81 13.55 4.05
CA ALA A 99 13.00 12.35 3.95
C ALA A 99 11.55 12.62 4.41
N ALA A 100 11.37 13.38 5.50
CA ALA A 100 10.03 13.71 6.00
C ALA A 100 9.14 14.39 4.96
N LEU A 101 9.69 15.18 4.04
CA LEU A 101 8.92 15.79 2.95
C LEU A 101 8.33 14.74 2.01
N PHE A 102 9.04 13.64 1.76
CA PHE A 102 8.53 12.51 0.97
C PHE A 102 7.40 11.79 1.72
N GLY A 103 7.63 11.48 3.00
CA GLY A 103 6.62 10.84 3.84
C GLY A 103 5.34 11.66 3.93
N TYR A 104 5.44 12.99 4.18
CA TYR A 104 4.28 13.89 4.20
C TYR A 104 3.56 13.92 2.85
N SER A 105 4.30 14.10 1.75
CA SER A 105 3.70 14.21 0.43
C SER A 105 2.99 12.92 0.01
N THR A 106 3.56 11.77 0.34
CA THR A 106 3.01 10.46 0.05
C THR A 106 1.69 10.22 0.80
N LEU A 107 1.71 10.37 2.12
CA LEU A 107 0.52 10.17 2.94
C LEU A 107 -0.57 11.20 2.62
N LEU A 108 -0.20 12.49 2.52
CA LEU A 108 -1.14 13.56 2.21
C LEU A 108 -1.80 13.35 0.84
N SER A 109 -1.03 12.97 -0.18
CA SER A 109 -1.56 12.68 -1.52
C SER A 109 -2.55 11.53 -1.49
N ASN A 110 -2.24 10.44 -0.77
CA ASN A 110 -3.13 9.31 -0.63
C ASN A 110 -4.45 9.71 0.05
N VAL A 111 -4.36 10.41 1.20
CA VAL A 111 -5.56 10.86 1.95
C VAL A 111 -6.40 11.82 1.12
N LEU A 112 -5.79 12.81 0.45
CA LEU A 112 -6.52 13.75 -0.41
C LEU A 112 -7.23 13.05 -1.56
N LEU A 113 -6.60 12.04 -2.17
CA LEU A 113 -7.23 11.24 -3.20
C LEU A 113 -8.36 10.37 -2.63
N CYS A 114 -8.18 9.74 -1.47
CA CYS A 114 -9.26 9.03 -0.79
C CYS A 114 -10.46 9.94 -0.54
N LEU A 115 -10.24 11.16 -0.07
CA LEU A 115 -11.31 12.15 0.12
C LEU A 115 -11.96 12.57 -1.21
N ALA A 116 -11.19 12.72 -2.28
CA ALA A 116 -11.72 13.04 -3.61
C ALA A 116 -12.62 11.93 -4.16
N TYR A 117 -12.32 10.68 -3.84
CA TYR A 117 -13.10 9.49 -4.24
C TYR A 117 -14.07 9.00 -3.18
N ASN A 118 -14.41 9.80 -2.15
CA ASN A 118 -15.24 9.42 -1.01
C ASN A 118 -16.58 8.79 -1.39
N LYS A 119 -17.19 9.23 -2.50
CA LYS A 119 -18.45 8.66 -3.00
C LYS A 119 -18.35 7.17 -3.33
N SER A 120 -17.18 6.73 -3.81
CA SER A 120 -16.93 5.32 -4.16
C SER A 120 -16.84 4.43 -2.91
N TYR A 121 -16.54 5.00 -1.76
CA TYR A 121 -16.40 4.25 -0.50
C TYR A 121 -17.69 4.19 0.33
N ARG A 122 -18.72 4.99 0.01
CA ARG A 122 -19.95 5.08 0.81
C ARG A 122 -20.61 3.72 1.06
N ALA A 123 -20.62 2.83 0.05
CA ALA A 123 -21.17 1.49 0.19
C ALA A 123 -20.34 0.60 1.11
N THR A 124 -19.02 0.81 1.15
CA THR A 124 -18.07 0.02 1.95
C THR A 124 -18.08 0.42 3.42
N PHE A 125 -18.29 1.72 3.71
CA PHE A 125 -18.30 2.26 5.08
C PHE A 125 -19.69 2.36 5.70
N THR A 126 -20.69 1.64 5.19
CA THR A 126 -22.01 1.54 5.83
C THR A 126 -21.91 0.67 7.09
N LEU A 127 -22.44 1.18 8.21
CA LEU A 127 -22.47 0.47 9.50
C LEU A 127 -23.25 -0.86 9.45
N ARG A 128 -24.11 -1.04 8.45
CA ARG A 128 -24.86 -2.26 8.21
C ARG A 128 -24.70 -2.66 6.74
N ALA A 129 -23.71 -3.47 6.46
CA ALA A 129 -23.60 -4.11 5.16
C ALA A 129 -24.67 -5.21 5.06
N ALA A 130 -25.57 -5.11 4.09
CA ALA A 130 -26.45 -6.21 3.76
C ALA A 130 -25.58 -7.31 3.10
N VAL A 131 -25.56 -8.49 3.71
CA VAL A 131 -24.88 -9.65 3.13
C VAL A 131 -25.84 -10.26 2.11
N ASP A 132 -25.67 -9.91 0.85
CA ASP A 132 -26.37 -10.55 -0.29
C ASP A 132 -25.50 -11.66 -0.88
N ALA A 133 -24.93 -12.49 0.00
CA ALA A 133 -24.13 -13.63 -0.43
C ALA A 133 -24.98 -14.87 -0.58
N ASN A 134 -25.00 -15.45 -1.78
CA ASN A 134 -25.59 -16.74 -2.00
C ASN A 134 -24.90 -17.77 -1.08
N ARG A 135 -25.70 -18.49 -0.28
CA ARG A 135 -25.22 -19.51 0.68
C ARG A 135 -24.23 -20.50 0.05
N LYS A 136 -24.44 -20.85 -1.24
CA LYS A 136 -23.52 -21.75 -1.97
C LYS A 136 -22.13 -21.14 -2.16
N GLN A 137 -22.04 -19.83 -2.43
CA GLN A 137 -20.75 -19.13 -2.60
C GLN A 137 -20.00 -19.01 -1.27
N LEU A 138 -20.70 -18.75 -0.16
CA LEU A 138 -20.10 -18.73 1.18
C LEU A 138 -19.52 -20.09 1.56
N VAL A 139 -20.28 -21.17 1.34
CA VAL A 139 -19.82 -22.54 1.63
C VAL A 139 -18.63 -22.92 0.75
N LEU A 140 -18.65 -22.54 -0.54
CA LEU A 140 -17.52 -22.79 -1.44
C LEU A 140 -16.27 -22.01 -1.00
N GLY A 141 -16.42 -20.72 -0.68
CA GLY A 141 -15.31 -19.89 -0.17
C GLY A 141 -14.71 -20.45 1.12
N ALA A 142 -15.56 -20.85 2.08
CA ALA A 142 -15.10 -21.47 3.32
C ALA A 142 -14.34 -22.79 3.09
N ARG A 143 -14.79 -23.63 2.14
CA ARG A 143 -14.10 -24.88 1.77
C ARG A 143 -12.74 -24.60 1.12
N ILE A 144 -12.63 -23.61 0.25
CA ILE A 144 -11.36 -23.23 -0.38
C ILE A 144 -10.37 -22.74 0.68
N VAL A 145 -10.79 -21.83 1.56
CA VAL A 145 -9.93 -21.30 2.64
C VAL A 145 -9.49 -22.41 3.59
N PHE A 146 -10.42 -23.27 4.01
CA PHE A 146 -10.12 -24.40 4.91
C PHE A 146 -9.21 -25.43 4.22
N GLY A 147 -9.45 -25.73 2.95
CA GLY A 147 -8.60 -26.64 2.18
C GLY A 147 -7.17 -26.09 2.01
N ALA A 148 -7.03 -24.82 1.68
CA ALA A 148 -5.73 -24.16 1.58
C ALA A 148 -5.00 -24.15 2.94
N TRP A 149 -5.71 -23.86 4.02
CA TRP A 149 -5.16 -23.90 5.37
C TRP A 149 -4.67 -25.30 5.76
N MET A 150 -5.45 -26.35 5.46
CA MET A 150 -5.05 -27.75 5.69
C MET A 150 -3.79 -28.14 4.93
N VAL A 151 -3.69 -27.74 3.63
CA VAL A 151 -2.50 -28.02 2.81
C VAL A 151 -1.27 -27.31 3.36
N LEU A 152 -1.40 -26.04 3.72
CA LEU A 152 -0.29 -25.26 4.28
C LEU A 152 0.20 -25.81 5.63
N ASN A 153 -0.72 -26.28 6.48
CA ASN A 153 -0.32 -26.89 7.76
C ASN A 153 0.22 -28.32 7.61
N SER A 154 -0.25 -29.11 6.64
CA SER A 154 0.30 -30.44 6.42
C SER A 154 1.74 -30.42 5.94
N ALA A 155 2.15 -29.36 5.20
CA ALA A 155 3.53 -29.17 4.76
C ALA A 155 4.52 -28.88 5.92
N ASN A 156 4.04 -28.48 7.09
CA ASN A 156 4.86 -28.22 8.27
C ASN A 156 5.14 -29.47 9.10
N TYR A 157 4.54 -30.63 8.76
CA TYR A 157 4.72 -31.91 9.47
C TYR A 157 5.44 -32.99 8.63
N LEU A 158 5.93 -32.63 7.45
CA LEU A 158 6.81 -33.43 6.58
C LEU A 158 8.22 -32.87 6.58
#